data_4853865608d4b3f4d3403c1e690707a5
#
_entry.id   4853865608d4b3f4d3403c1e690707a5
#
_cell.length_a   1.000
_cell.length_b   1.000
_cell.length_c   1.000
_cell.angle_alpha   90.00
_cell.angle_beta   90.00
_cell.angle_gamma   90.00
#
_symmetry.space_group_name_H-M   'P 1'
#
loop_
_entity.id
_entity.type
_entity.pdbx_description
1 polymer ?
#
loop_
_entity_poly.entity_id
_entity_poly.type
_entity_poly.pdbx_seq_one_letter_code
_entity_poly.pdbx_strand_id
1 'polypeptide(L)'
;MLKVELLKKQIFGEVAACVYVIEFQKWGFQHAHLLLILKSGSKLLNPELYDRIVCAEIPNPEKNRHLCSLVIKHMIHGPCGDKNKQSPCMRGGRCKNNYPKNFSPYTGHGEDSYACYRKRDDGQKIRVRKHELDNQWVIPYNPYLLALFDCHINLEIWSTFMRV
;
A
#
# COMPACT_ATOMS: atom_id res chain seq x y z
N MET A 1 -3.51 -12.56 -15.65
CA MET A 1 -3.66 -13.13 -14.30
C MET A 1 -4.29 -12.13 -13.34
N LEU A 2 -3.76 -10.94 -13.08
CA LEU A 2 -4.34 -9.93 -12.18
C LEU A 2 -5.81 -9.57 -12.51
N LYS A 3 -6.16 -9.36 -13.79
CA LYS A 3 -7.55 -9.12 -14.22
C LYS A 3 -8.51 -10.26 -13.85
N VAL A 4 -8.05 -11.51 -13.82
CA VAL A 4 -8.87 -12.66 -13.44
C VAL A 4 -9.23 -12.58 -11.96
N GLU A 5 -8.26 -12.24 -11.11
CA GLU A 5 -8.49 -12.07 -9.67
C GLU A 5 -9.48 -10.94 -9.38
N LEU A 6 -9.30 -9.79 -10.04
CA LEU A 6 -10.09 -8.60 -9.79
C LEU A 6 -11.50 -8.66 -10.42
N LEU A 7 -11.60 -9.10 -11.69
CA LEU A 7 -12.84 -8.99 -12.45
C LEU A 7 -13.65 -10.30 -12.47
N LYS A 8 -13.00 -11.47 -12.51
CA LYS A 8 -13.71 -12.75 -12.53
C LYS A 8 -13.94 -13.30 -11.12
N LYS A 9 -12.90 -13.30 -10.28
CA LYS A 9 -13.03 -13.77 -8.89
C LYS A 9 -13.59 -12.72 -7.94
N GLN A 10 -13.63 -11.45 -8.38
CA GLN A 10 -14.21 -10.32 -7.65
C GLN A 10 -13.71 -10.22 -6.20
N ILE A 11 -12.41 -10.41 -5.99
CA ILE A 11 -11.80 -10.47 -4.64
C ILE A 11 -12.04 -9.21 -3.80
N PHE A 12 -12.40 -8.09 -4.42
CA PHE A 12 -12.76 -6.83 -3.76
C PHE A 12 -14.26 -6.49 -3.88
N GLY A 13 -15.06 -7.38 -4.43
CA GLY A 13 -16.47 -7.17 -4.73
C GLY A 13 -16.75 -6.93 -6.22
N GLU A 14 -18.01 -6.66 -6.55
CA GLU A 14 -18.41 -6.42 -7.93
C GLU A 14 -17.83 -5.12 -8.49
N VAL A 15 -17.11 -5.24 -9.60
CA VAL A 15 -16.47 -4.12 -10.29
C VAL A 15 -17.41 -3.53 -11.33
N ALA A 16 -17.69 -2.23 -11.25
CA ALA A 16 -18.45 -1.47 -12.23
C ALA A 16 -17.56 -1.03 -13.41
N ALA A 17 -16.32 -0.60 -13.11
CA ALA A 17 -15.34 -0.22 -14.11
C ALA A 17 -13.92 -0.48 -13.62
N CYS A 18 -13.01 -0.75 -14.57
CA CYS A 18 -11.59 -0.92 -14.32
C CYS A 18 -10.81 -0.14 -15.38
N VAL A 19 -9.99 0.78 -14.92
CA VAL A 19 -9.01 1.50 -15.75
C VAL A 19 -7.62 1.08 -15.35
N TYR A 20 -6.74 0.82 -16.31
CA TYR A 20 -5.36 0.48 -16.01
C TYR A 20 -4.39 1.07 -17.03
N VAL A 21 -3.19 1.38 -16.55
CA VAL A 21 -2.06 1.83 -17.37
C VAL A 21 -0.88 0.93 -17.03
N ILE A 22 -0.17 0.47 -18.04
CA ILE A 22 1.08 -0.29 -17.88
C ILE A 22 2.22 0.64 -18.30
N GLU A 23 3.14 0.87 -17.38
CA GLU A 23 4.35 1.65 -17.62
C GLU A 23 5.56 0.73 -17.64
N PHE A 24 6.41 0.91 -18.64
CA PHE A 24 7.70 0.23 -18.69
C PHE A 24 8.77 1.14 -18.06
N GLN A 25 9.27 0.74 -16.91
CA GLN A 25 10.36 1.48 -16.27
C GLN A 25 11.71 1.15 -16.92
N LYS A 26 12.67 2.07 -16.79
CA LYS A 26 14.07 1.79 -17.12
C LYS A 26 14.49 0.49 -16.42
N TRP A 27 15.11 -0.45 -17.10
CA TRP A 27 15.49 -1.80 -16.65
C TRP A 27 14.42 -2.90 -16.87
N GLY A 28 13.35 -2.64 -17.66
CA GLY A 28 12.40 -3.66 -18.07
C GLY A 28 11.36 -4.09 -17.02
N PHE A 29 11.33 -3.46 -15.86
CA PHE A 29 10.28 -3.72 -14.87
C PHE A 29 8.96 -3.11 -15.34
N GLN A 30 7.92 -3.94 -15.38
CA GLN A 30 6.55 -3.50 -15.67
C GLN A 30 5.92 -2.93 -14.39
N HIS A 31 5.37 -1.74 -14.48
CA HIS A 31 4.58 -1.12 -13.42
C HIS A 31 3.14 -0.97 -13.93
N ALA A 32 2.19 -1.47 -13.18
CA ALA A 32 0.78 -1.35 -13.52
C ALA A 32 0.06 -0.48 -12.49
N HIS A 33 -0.62 0.55 -12.99
CA HIS A 33 -1.59 1.32 -12.20
C HIS A 33 -2.99 0.84 -12.54
N LEU A 34 -3.76 0.47 -11.54
CA LEU A 34 -5.15 0.05 -11.70
C LEU A 34 -6.05 0.93 -10.84
N LEU A 35 -7.12 1.43 -11.45
CA LEU A 35 -8.23 2.05 -10.77
C LEU A 35 -9.45 1.13 -10.90
N LEU A 36 -9.98 0.69 -9.76
CA LEU A 36 -11.20 -0.11 -9.69
C LEU A 36 -12.33 0.76 -9.15
N ILE A 37 -13.44 0.77 -9.87
CA ILE A 37 -14.70 1.38 -9.43
C ILE A 37 -15.63 0.25 -9.07
N LEU A 38 -16.00 0.12 -7.79
CA LEU A 38 -16.91 -0.91 -7.32
C LEU A 38 -18.37 -0.48 -7.47
N LYS A 39 -19.27 -1.45 -7.72
CA LYS A 39 -20.71 -1.20 -7.70
C LYS A 39 -21.18 -0.77 -6.31
N SER A 40 -22.31 -0.08 -6.25
CA SER A 40 -22.81 0.51 -4.99
C SER A 40 -22.97 -0.49 -3.85
N GLY A 41 -23.41 -1.72 -4.13
CA GLY A 41 -23.54 -2.79 -3.15
C GLY A 41 -22.21 -3.39 -2.65
N SER A 42 -21.11 -3.14 -3.36
CA SER A 42 -19.77 -3.63 -3.03
C SER A 42 -18.83 -2.53 -2.51
N LYS A 43 -19.35 -1.30 -2.33
CA LYS A 43 -18.52 -0.19 -1.84
C LYS A 43 -18.13 -0.43 -0.40
N LEU A 44 -16.85 -0.18 -0.13
CA LEU A 44 -16.31 -0.18 1.22
C LEU A 44 -16.80 1.08 1.94
N LEU A 45 -17.75 0.93 2.87
CA LEU A 45 -18.43 2.06 3.50
C LEU A 45 -17.82 2.45 4.84
N ASN A 46 -16.94 1.62 5.39
CA ASN A 46 -16.31 1.91 6.68
C ASN A 46 -14.80 1.55 6.70
N PRO A 47 -14.02 2.18 7.57
CA PRO A 47 -12.58 1.95 7.70
C PRO A 47 -12.18 0.51 8.04
N GLU A 48 -13.01 -0.23 8.76
CA GLU A 48 -12.75 -1.62 9.14
C GLU A 48 -12.73 -2.56 7.93
N LEU A 49 -13.54 -2.26 6.91
CA LEU A 49 -13.52 -2.99 5.65
C LEU A 49 -12.23 -2.69 4.85
N TYR A 50 -11.68 -1.48 4.99
CA TYR A 50 -10.41 -1.13 4.36
C TYR A 50 -9.28 -1.98 4.91
N ASP A 51 -9.22 -2.16 6.24
CA ASP A 51 -8.18 -2.95 6.91
C ASP A 51 -8.16 -4.44 6.49
N ARG A 52 -9.29 -4.96 5.97
CA ARG A 52 -9.37 -6.31 5.42
C ARG A 52 -8.73 -6.43 4.04
N ILE A 53 -8.69 -5.33 3.30
CA ILE A 53 -8.21 -5.29 1.91
C ILE A 53 -6.82 -4.70 1.82
N VAL A 54 -6.55 -3.63 2.57
CA VAL A 54 -5.28 -2.90 2.51
C VAL A 54 -4.61 -2.89 3.87
N CYS A 55 -3.40 -3.39 3.91
CA CYS A 55 -2.51 -3.33 5.06
C CYS A 55 -1.39 -2.34 4.80
N ALA A 56 -0.97 -1.63 5.86
CA ALA A 56 0.19 -0.74 5.81
C ALA A 56 1.11 -0.94 7.04
N GLU A 57 1.20 -2.17 7.51
CA GLU A 57 1.99 -2.60 8.65
C GLU A 57 2.87 -3.80 8.28
N ILE A 58 3.99 -3.97 8.99
CA ILE A 58 4.87 -5.12 8.87
C ILE A 58 4.17 -6.31 9.52
N PRO A 59 3.96 -7.43 8.81
CA PRO A 59 3.35 -8.63 9.40
C PRO A 59 4.21 -9.20 10.53
N ASN A 60 3.57 -9.75 11.55
CA ASN A 60 4.27 -10.48 12.59
C ASN A 60 5.01 -11.69 11.97
N PRO A 61 6.35 -11.78 12.07
CA PRO A 61 7.14 -12.84 11.45
C PRO A 61 6.88 -14.23 12.05
N GLU A 62 6.42 -14.31 13.29
CA GLU A 62 6.07 -15.59 13.93
C GLU A 62 4.78 -16.18 13.37
N LYS A 63 3.82 -15.29 13.01
CA LYS A 63 2.52 -15.71 12.48
C LYS A 63 2.54 -15.92 10.96
N ASN A 64 3.27 -15.08 10.23
CA ASN A 64 3.33 -15.14 8.77
C ASN A 64 4.70 -14.71 8.23
N ARG A 65 5.68 -15.59 8.37
CA ARG A 65 7.06 -15.36 7.95
C ARG A 65 7.18 -15.06 6.46
N HIS A 66 6.41 -15.76 5.63
CA HIS A 66 6.43 -15.57 4.18
C HIS A 66 5.95 -14.17 3.80
N LEU A 67 4.77 -13.75 4.27
CA LEU A 67 4.25 -12.42 3.98
C LEU A 67 5.17 -11.32 4.52
N CYS A 68 5.74 -11.51 5.72
CA CYS A 68 6.71 -10.58 6.29
C CYS A 68 7.92 -10.39 5.35
N SER A 69 8.48 -11.48 4.82
CA SER A 69 9.61 -11.40 3.87
C SER A 69 9.24 -10.67 2.57
N LEU A 70 8.03 -10.86 2.05
CA LEU A 70 7.53 -10.17 0.87
C LEU A 70 7.33 -8.67 1.11
N VAL A 71 6.79 -8.29 2.28
CA VAL A 71 6.63 -6.87 2.64
C VAL A 71 8.00 -6.20 2.74
N ILE A 72 8.96 -6.83 3.40
CA ILE A 72 10.34 -6.30 3.50
C ILE A 72 10.98 -6.14 2.13
N LYS A 73 10.76 -7.10 1.24
CA LYS A 73 11.33 -7.11 -0.11
C LYS A 73 10.72 -6.06 -1.03
N HIS A 74 9.39 -5.89 -0.98
CA HIS A 74 8.66 -5.14 -1.99
C HIS A 74 7.93 -3.89 -1.49
N MET A 75 7.48 -3.87 -0.23
CA MET A 75 6.53 -2.87 0.25
C MET A 75 7.12 -1.91 1.29
N ILE A 76 8.43 -1.80 1.36
CA ILE A 76 9.10 -0.81 2.20
C ILE A 76 9.58 0.35 1.34
N HIS A 77 9.13 1.56 1.68
CA HIS A 77 9.72 2.77 1.14
C HIS A 77 11.17 2.89 1.66
N GLY A 78 12.11 2.94 0.74
CA GLY A 78 13.54 2.97 1.11
C GLY A 78 13.89 4.20 1.97
N PRO A 79 14.95 4.10 2.78
CA PRO A 79 15.37 5.19 3.63
C PRO A 79 15.55 6.50 2.85
N CYS A 80 14.96 7.57 3.34
CA CYS A 80 15.07 8.93 2.77
C CYS A 80 15.05 9.98 3.89
N GLY A 81 15.00 11.26 3.55
CA GLY A 81 15.09 12.35 4.52
C GLY A 81 16.44 12.33 5.24
N ASP A 82 16.43 12.44 6.56
CA ASP A 82 17.65 12.44 7.38
C ASP A 82 18.42 11.12 7.31
N LYS A 83 17.72 10.00 7.04
CA LYS A 83 18.35 8.69 6.85
C LYS A 83 19.11 8.57 5.53
N ASN A 84 18.64 9.26 4.48
CA ASN A 84 19.30 9.28 3.17
C ASN A 84 18.82 10.49 2.35
N LYS A 85 19.57 11.57 2.39
CA LYS A 85 19.28 12.82 1.66
C LYS A 85 19.39 12.69 0.14
N GLN A 86 20.14 11.69 -0.35
CA GLN A 86 20.34 11.43 -1.78
C GLN A 86 19.35 10.42 -2.36
N SER A 87 18.34 10.01 -1.59
CA SER A 87 17.33 9.07 -2.08
C SER A 87 16.59 9.64 -3.30
N PRO A 88 16.28 8.80 -4.33
CA PRO A 88 15.60 9.25 -5.56
C PRO A 88 14.23 9.90 -5.34
N CYS A 89 13.60 9.65 -4.19
CA CYS A 89 12.33 10.28 -3.83
C CYS A 89 12.47 11.71 -3.29
N MET A 90 13.70 12.17 -3.00
CA MET A 90 13.91 13.50 -2.42
C MET A 90 13.76 14.62 -3.46
N ARG A 91 13.02 15.67 -3.09
CA ARG A 91 12.86 16.91 -3.86
C ARG A 91 12.83 18.08 -2.87
N GLY A 92 13.67 19.08 -3.07
CA GLY A 92 13.71 20.26 -2.20
C GLY A 92 13.89 19.95 -0.71
N GLY A 93 14.70 18.92 -0.38
CA GLY A 93 14.95 18.50 1.01
C GLY A 93 13.84 17.64 1.63
N ARG A 94 12.76 17.33 0.91
CA ARG A 94 11.62 16.52 1.40
C ARG A 94 11.36 15.31 0.51
N CYS A 95 10.79 14.27 1.09
CA CYS A 95 10.33 13.11 0.31
C CYS A 95 9.05 13.48 -0.47
N LYS A 96 9.06 13.32 -1.81
CA LYS A 96 7.88 13.58 -2.66
C LYS A 96 6.64 12.74 -2.29
N ASN A 97 6.85 11.60 -1.62
CA ASN A 97 5.78 10.69 -1.18
C ASN A 97 5.46 10.86 0.31
N ASN A 98 6.01 11.90 0.97
CA ASN A 98 5.80 12.21 2.40
C ASN A 98 6.12 11.04 3.33
N TYR A 99 7.26 10.34 3.11
CA TYR A 99 7.79 9.35 4.04
C TYR A 99 8.83 9.98 4.98
N PRO A 100 8.90 9.51 6.26
CA PRO A 100 8.03 8.52 6.89
C PRO A 100 6.61 9.06 7.11
N LYS A 101 5.61 8.17 7.07
CA LYS A 101 4.22 8.52 7.39
C LYS A 101 4.04 8.60 8.90
N ASN A 102 3.03 9.32 9.36
CA ASN A 102 2.66 9.34 10.78
C ASN A 102 2.11 7.97 11.22
N PHE A 103 2.34 7.61 12.48
CA PHE A 103 1.61 6.51 13.09
C PHE A 103 0.11 6.86 13.17
N SER A 104 -0.72 5.85 12.95
CA SER A 104 -2.17 5.94 13.12
C SER A 104 -2.70 4.64 13.72
N PRO A 105 -3.45 4.68 14.82
CA PRO A 105 -3.97 3.47 15.46
C PRO A 105 -5.12 2.83 14.69
N TYR A 106 -5.72 3.54 13.74
CA TYR A 106 -6.84 3.09 12.91
C TYR A 106 -6.73 3.66 11.50
N THR A 107 -7.42 3.00 10.56
CA THR A 107 -7.61 3.53 9.21
C THR A 107 -8.73 4.58 9.24
N GLY A 108 -8.52 5.70 8.57
CA GLY A 108 -9.46 6.81 8.51
C GLY A 108 -9.34 7.59 7.20
N HIS A 109 -10.06 8.69 7.14
CA HIS A 109 -9.98 9.63 6.02
C HIS A 109 -8.97 10.72 6.34
N GLY A 110 -8.03 10.94 5.46
CA GLY A 110 -7.15 12.11 5.49
C GLY A 110 -7.86 13.38 4.99
N GLU A 111 -7.23 14.53 5.21
CA GLU A 111 -7.76 15.86 4.81
C GLU A 111 -8.02 15.95 3.29
N ASP A 112 -7.23 15.23 2.48
CA ASP A 112 -7.27 15.25 1.01
C ASP A 112 -8.15 14.14 0.40
N SER A 113 -9.12 13.57 1.14
CA SER A 113 -9.95 12.44 0.69
C SER A 113 -9.19 11.12 0.42
N TYR A 114 -7.89 11.07 0.68
CA TYR A 114 -7.10 9.85 0.66
C TYR A 114 -7.26 9.07 1.97
N ALA A 115 -7.27 7.76 1.88
CA ALA A 115 -7.28 6.93 3.08
C ALA A 115 -5.96 7.08 3.85
N CYS A 116 -6.06 7.34 5.14
CA CYS A 116 -4.96 7.23 6.09
C CYS A 116 -4.99 5.82 6.69
N TYR A 117 -4.14 4.93 6.20
CA TYR A 117 -4.12 3.54 6.63
C TYR A 117 -3.50 3.39 8.01
N ARG A 118 -4.02 2.44 8.78
CA ARG A 118 -3.49 2.08 10.10
C ARG A 118 -1.99 1.73 10.00
N LYS A 119 -1.21 2.35 10.90
CA LYS A 119 0.22 2.15 11.10
C LYS A 119 0.52 2.28 12.59
N ARG A 120 0.39 1.17 13.31
CA ARG A 120 0.58 1.18 14.77
C ARG A 120 2.05 1.32 15.14
N ASP A 121 2.31 2.01 16.23
CA ASP A 121 3.61 1.97 16.89
C ASP A 121 3.63 0.75 17.83
N ASP A 122 3.91 -0.41 17.26
CA ASP A 122 3.96 -1.70 17.96
C ASP A 122 5.37 -2.10 18.38
N GLY A 123 6.33 -1.20 18.17
CA GLY A 123 7.76 -1.42 18.48
C GLY A 123 8.46 -2.35 17.49
N GLN A 124 7.77 -2.94 16.52
CA GLN A 124 8.39 -3.80 15.52
C GLN A 124 9.26 -2.99 14.57
N LYS A 125 10.51 -3.41 14.43
CA LYS A 125 11.48 -2.80 13.53
C LYS A 125 12.12 -3.84 12.64
N ILE A 126 12.43 -3.42 11.42
CA ILE A 126 13.16 -4.22 10.44
C ILE A 126 14.43 -3.49 10.03
N ARG A 127 15.47 -4.25 9.73
CA ARG A 127 16.73 -3.69 9.25
C ARG A 127 16.75 -3.68 7.72
N VAL A 128 16.81 -2.47 7.15
CA VAL A 128 16.98 -2.28 5.71
C VAL A 128 18.32 -1.58 5.47
N ARG A 129 19.27 -2.29 4.89
CA ARG A 129 20.66 -1.85 4.78
C ARG A 129 21.23 -1.53 6.17
N LYS A 130 21.60 -0.26 6.44
CA LYS A 130 22.14 0.21 7.72
C LYS A 130 21.12 0.91 8.62
N HIS A 131 19.85 0.96 8.22
CA HIS A 131 18.80 1.69 8.92
C HIS A 131 17.76 0.76 9.50
N GLU A 132 17.24 1.10 10.67
CA GLU A 132 16.02 0.51 11.23
C GLU A 132 14.82 1.29 10.74
N LEU A 133 13.83 0.56 10.25
CA LEU A 133 12.55 1.07 9.74
C LEU A 133 11.41 0.33 10.44
N ASP A 134 10.28 1.00 10.56
CA ASP A 134 9.05 0.52 11.22
C ASP A 134 7.83 0.68 10.29
N ASN A 135 6.64 0.59 10.87
CA ASN A 135 5.38 0.72 10.12
C ASN A 135 5.22 2.05 9.38
N GLN A 136 5.90 3.12 9.80
CA GLN A 136 5.85 4.41 9.11
C GLN A 136 6.37 4.34 7.66
N TRP A 137 7.19 3.33 7.35
CA TRP A 137 7.84 3.16 6.05
C TRP A 137 7.13 2.15 5.14
N VAL A 138 6.07 1.51 5.61
CA VAL A 138 5.33 0.51 4.82
C VAL A 138 4.45 1.19 3.78
N ILE A 139 4.55 0.74 2.54
CA ILE A 139 3.67 1.12 1.42
C ILE A 139 2.38 0.30 1.53
N PRO A 140 1.19 0.90 1.38
CA PRO A 140 -0.06 0.16 1.43
C PRO A 140 -0.09 -1.00 0.43
N TYR A 141 -0.52 -2.18 0.86
CA TYR A 141 -0.53 -3.39 0.06
C TYR A 141 -1.73 -4.29 0.38
N ASN A 142 -2.08 -5.15 -0.55
CA ASN A 142 -3.01 -6.24 -0.28
C ASN A 142 -2.24 -7.54 -0.02
N PRO A 143 -2.43 -8.22 1.12
CA PRO A 143 -1.68 -9.42 1.48
C PRO A 143 -1.84 -10.57 0.47
N TYR A 144 -3.04 -10.76 -0.06
CA TYR A 144 -3.32 -11.82 -1.03
C TYR A 144 -2.61 -11.56 -2.37
N LEU A 145 -2.73 -10.34 -2.91
CA LEU A 145 -2.08 -9.99 -4.18
C LEU A 145 -0.55 -10.00 -4.05
N LEU A 146 -0.02 -9.51 -2.93
CA LEU A 146 1.43 -9.53 -2.68
C LEU A 146 1.96 -10.97 -2.63
N ALA A 147 1.26 -11.88 -1.94
CA ALA A 147 1.64 -13.29 -1.86
C ALA A 147 1.50 -14.01 -3.22
N LEU A 148 0.49 -13.65 -4.01
CA LEU A 148 0.21 -14.29 -5.30
C LEU A 148 1.22 -13.90 -6.39
N PHE A 149 1.67 -12.64 -6.38
CA PHE A 149 2.48 -12.09 -7.48
C PHE A 149 3.96 -11.90 -7.14
N ASP A 150 4.35 -11.94 -5.87
CA ASP A 150 5.74 -11.69 -5.39
C ASP A 150 6.36 -10.45 -6.06
N CYS A 151 5.62 -9.34 -6.08
CA CYS A 151 6.09 -8.11 -6.70
C CYS A 151 5.55 -6.86 -5.98
N HIS A 152 6.11 -5.70 -6.29
CA HIS A 152 5.60 -4.44 -5.76
C HIS A 152 4.19 -4.15 -6.30
N ILE A 153 3.18 -4.20 -5.43
CA ILE A 153 1.79 -3.86 -5.75
C ILE A 153 1.28 -2.89 -4.69
N ASN A 154 1.28 -1.61 -5.01
CA ASN A 154 0.62 -0.60 -4.18
C ASN A 154 -0.89 -0.67 -4.43
N LEU A 155 -1.67 -0.73 -3.36
CA LEU A 155 -3.13 -0.68 -3.42
C LEU A 155 -3.62 0.47 -2.54
N GLU A 156 -4.37 1.37 -3.13
CA GLU A 156 -4.99 2.49 -2.43
C GLU A 156 -6.49 2.49 -2.67
N ILE A 157 -7.26 2.85 -1.66
CA ILE A 157 -8.72 2.95 -1.74
C ILE A 157 -9.08 4.43 -1.78
N TRP A 158 -9.86 4.79 -2.81
CA TRP A 158 -10.47 6.11 -2.92
C TRP A 158 -11.90 6.02 -2.43
N SER A 159 -12.21 6.72 -1.35
CA SER A 159 -13.58 6.87 -0.90
C SER A 159 -14.18 8.12 -1.51
N THR A 160 -15.02 7.96 -2.51
CA THR A 160 -15.90 9.04 -2.93
C THR A 160 -17.04 9.18 -1.91
N PHE A 161 -16.79 9.86 -0.81
CA PHE A 161 -17.91 10.48 -0.10
C PHE A 161 -18.33 11.69 -0.94
N MET A 162 -19.41 11.55 -1.71
CA MET A 162 -20.11 12.72 -2.15
C MET A 162 -20.62 13.42 -0.88
N ARG A 163 -20.09 14.61 -0.61
CA ARG A 163 -20.82 15.55 0.24
C ARG A 163 -22.09 15.91 -0.52
N VAL A 164 -23.22 15.50 0.02
CA VAL A 164 -24.52 16.08 -0.33
C VAL A 164 -24.62 17.41 0.40
#